data_6fc931a75c93e5ad5b50623b7552592a
#
_entry.id   6fc931a75c93e5ad5b50623b7552592a
#
_cell.length_a   1.000
_cell.length_b   1.000
_cell.length_c   1.000
_cell.angle_alpha   90.00
_cell.angle_beta   90.00
_cell.angle_gamma   90.00
#
_symmetry.space_group_name_H-M   'P 1'
#
loop_
_entity.id
_entity.type
_entity.pdbx_description
1 polymer ?
#
loop_
_entity_poly.entity_id
_entity_poly.type
_entity_poly.pdbx_seq_one_letter_code
_entity_poly.pdbx_strand_id
1 'polypeptide(L)'
;MTRKLFLTGSGETAVQSTLSRRTLLGGGLALTAAALSGCQTMELVGLPDQPDLPGEDFDYASAYAALPDGDYTWPAINYKKFDQKYWRQVVEYDSRQKPGTIIVDPYDNFLYWTLSRKQALRYGIGVGRAGFAWSGDAKVRVKRVHPIWRPPREMIARRPSLERYWEKGFPAGLRNPLGARAMDLWQGATDTLYRVHGTNQPNSIGKSVSSGCIRMWQQDVIDLFNRVPLRTDVIVLTEEQSQKNKPAEG
;
A
#
# COMPACT_ATOMS: atom_id res chain seq x y z
N MET A 1 53.61 1.93 -40.18
CA MET A 1 54.39 3.00 -39.61
C MET A 1 53.99 3.11 -38.15
N THR A 2 54.60 2.37 -37.26
CA THR A 2 55.88 2.55 -36.55
C THR A 2 55.91 3.82 -35.67
N ARG A 3 55.90 3.65 -34.39
CA ARG A 3 56.79 3.97 -33.27
C ARG A 3 56.01 4.22 -31.99
N LYS A 4 56.18 3.37 -30.98
CA LYS A 4 57.19 3.27 -29.88
C LYS A 4 57.09 4.45 -28.91
N LEU A 5 56.67 4.10 -27.71
CA LEU A 5 57.44 3.85 -26.47
C LEU A 5 58.03 5.13 -25.81
N PHE A 6 57.71 5.38 -24.54
CA PHE A 6 58.73 5.44 -23.47
C PHE A 6 58.10 5.35 -22.07
N LEU A 7 58.72 4.54 -21.26
CA LEU A 7 58.60 4.28 -19.84
C LEU A 7 59.26 5.40 -19.00
N THR A 8 58.92 5.50 -17.73
CA THR A 8 59.68 5.61 -16.45
C THR A 8 58.82 6.35 -15.47
N GLY A 9 58.69 6.04 -14.17
CA GLY A 9 59.40 5.17 -13.27
C GLY A 9 59.15 5.66 -11.84
N SER A 10 58.96 4.73 -10.94
CA SER A 10 59.44 4.74 -9.57
C SER A 10 58.90 5.73 -8.51
N GLY A 11 58.48 5.20 -7.39
CA GLY A 11 58.34 5.88 -6.10
C GLY A 11 57.62 5.07 -5.04
N GLU A 12 58.20 3.93 -4.61
CA GLU A 12 57.87 3.26 -3.34
C GLU A 12 58.28 4.13 -2.16
N THR A 13 57.42 4.26 -1.18
CA THR A 13 57.85 4.43 0.22
C THR A 13 56.89 3.71 1.14
N ALA A 14 57.38 2.57 1.61
CA ALA A 14 56.84 1.83 2.74
C ALA A 14 57.16 2.56 4.04
N VAL A 15 56.20 2.77 4.91
CA VAL A 15 56.45 3.13 6.31
C VAL A 15 55.91 1.97 7.19
N GLN A 16 56.87 1.18 7.66
CA GLN A 16 56.70 0.28 8.78
C GLN A 16 56.64 1.10 10.05
N SER A 17 55.71 0.88 10.92
CA SER A 17 55.75 1.24 12.33
C SER A 17 55.45 0.06 13.21
N THR A 18 56.45 -0.23 14.00
CA THR A 18 56.69 -1.31 14.94
C THR A 18 55.68 -1.38 16.08
N LEU A 19 55.34 -2.64 16.42
CA LEU A 19 54.71 -3.06 17.67
C LEU A 19 55.59 -2.78 18.89
N SER A 20 55.03 -2.13 19.89
CA SER A 20 55.60 -2.15 21.26
C SER A 20 54.62 -2.81 22.22
N ARG A 21 55.05 -3.91 22.79
CA ARG A 21 54.44 -4.60 23.92
C ARG A 21 54.93 -3.98 25.23
N ARG A 22 54.03 -3.89 26.18
CA ARG A 22 54.07 -3.78 27.67
C ARG A 22 53.12 -2.66 28.10
N THR A 23 52.18 -2.89 28.96
CA THR A 23 52.25 -3.31 30.35
C THR A 23 50.90 -3.83 30.82
N LEU A 24 50.94 -4.94 31.54
CA LEU A 24 49.90 -5.48 32.42
C LEU A 24 49.79 -4.64 33.71
N LEU A 25 48.61 -4.60 34.26
CA LEU A 25 48.21 -4.77 35.66
C LEU A 25 47.10 -3.79 36.10
N GLY A 26 46.01 -4.40 36.48
CA GLY A 26 45.44 -4.16 37.81
C GLY A 26 44.05 -3.58 37.90
N GLY A 27 43.13 -4.42 38.34
CA GLY A 27 42.14 -3.96 39.32
C GLY A 27 40.69 -3.78 38.90
N GLY A 28 39.83 -4.56 39.45
CA GLY A 28 38.54 -4.14 39.98
C GLY A 28 37.30 -4.61 39.23
N LEU A 29 36.73 -5.72 39.66
CA LEU A 29 35.33 -6.09 39.44
C LEU A 29 34.37 -4.99 39.93
N ALA A 30 33.44 -4.59 39.07
CA ALA A 30 32.12 -4.11 39.51
C ALA A 30 31.11 -4.57 38.49
N LEU A 31 30.44 -5.69 38.77
CA LEU A 31 29.23 -6.14 38.11
C LEU A 31 28.09 -5.25 38.59
N THR A 32 27.67 -4.29 37.77
CA THR A 32 26.35 -3.69 37.88
C THR A 32 25.50 -4.21 36.74
N ALA A 33 24.63 -5.16 37.06
CA ALA A 33 23.56 -5.60 36.19
C ALA A 33 22.54 -4.47 36.05
N ALA A 34 22.66 -3.68 34.99
CA ALA A 34 21.59 -2.80 34.53
C ALA A 34 20.68 -3.63 33.62
N ALA A 35 19.56 -4.10 34.19
CA ALA A 35 18.44 -4.63 33.42
C ALA A 35 17.83 -3.46 32.63
N LEU A 36 18.32 -3.21 31.42
CA LEU A 36 17.65 -2.36 30.45
C LEU A 36 16.54 -3.17 29.81
N SER A 37 15.32 -2.93 30.31
CA SER A 37 14.09 -3.27 29.61
C SER A 37 14.06 -2.44 28.32
N GLY A 38 14.77 -2.91 27.31
CA GLY A 38 14.72 -2.34 25.98
C GLY A 38 13.44 -2.79 25.31
N CYS A 39 12.41 -1.96 25.29
CA CYS A 39 11.44 -1.99 24.20
C CYS A 39 12.25 -1.79 22.91
N GLN A 40 12.59 -2.87 22.23
CA GLN A 40 13.10 -2.80 20.88
C GLN A 40 11.93 -2.36 19.99
N THR A 41 11.84 -1.06 19.71
CA THR A 41 11.14 -0.58 18.54
C THR A 41 11.84 -1.24 17.35
N MET A 42 11.17 -2.20 16.73
CA MET A 42 11.61 -2.75 15.46
C MET A 42 11.65 -1.59 14.44
N GLU A 43 12.84 -1.06 14.18
CA GLU A 43 13.07 -0.15 13.08
C GLU A 43 12.63 -0.85 11.78
N LEU A 44 11.62 -0.29 11.12
CA LEU A 44 11.16 -0.69 9.79
C LEU A 44 12.23 -0.28 8.76
N VAL A 45 13.29 -1.07 8.68
CA VAL A 45 14.40 -0.82 7.75
C VAL A 45 13.89 -1.06 6.33
N GLY A 46 13.74 0.02 5.56
CA GLY A 46 13.70 -0.05 4.10
C GLY A 46 12.43 0.34 3.37
N LEU A 47 11.40 0.87 4.03
CA LEU A 47 10.28 1.50 3.32
C LEU A 47 10.57 3.01 3.18
N PRO A 48 10.33 3.63 1.99
CA PRO A 48 10.44 5.08 1.84
C PRO A 48 9.54 5.78 2.86
N ASP A 49 9.85 7.05 3.20
CA ASP A 49 9.08 7.86 4.15
C ASP A 49 7.59 7.51 4.11
N GLN A 50 7.16 6.72 5.10
CA GLN A 50 5.77 6.28 5.17
C GLN A 50 4.96 7.43 5.76
N PRO A 51 3.86 7.85 5.12
CA PRO A 51 2.94 8.78 5.76
C PRO A 51 2.51 8.22 7.12
N ASP A 52 2.20 9.09 8.08
CA ASP A 52 1.86 8.72 9.45
C ASP A 52 0.86 7.54 9.51
N LEU A 53 1.20 6.55 10.33
CA LEU A 53 0.31 5.42 10.59
C LEU A 53 -0.71 5.79 11.66
N PRO A 54 -1.98 5.40 11.51
CA PRO A 54 -2.98 5.58 12.55
C PRO A 54 -2.57 4.90 13.86
N GLY A 55 -2.34 5.67 14.92
CA GLY A 55 -2.17 5.26 16.29
C GLY A 55 -3.33 5.72 17.17
N GLU A 56 -3.18 5.70 18.49
CA GLU A 56 -4.22 6.11 19.44
C GLU A 56 -4.64 7.58 19.24
N ASP A 57 -3.70 8.47 18.96
CA ASP A 57 -3.93 9.91 18.77
C ASP A 57 -4.08 10.30 17.28
N PHE A 58 -4.43 9.36 16.40
CA PHE A 58 -4.55 9.66 14.98
C PHE A 58 -5.70 10.61 14.70
N ASP A 59 -5.37 11.76 14.07
CA ASP A 59 -6.37 12.77 13.72
C ASP A 59 -7.20 12.38 12.49
N TYR A 60 -8.24 11.62 12.74
CA TYR A 60 -9.22 11.24 11.71
C TYR A 60 -9.93 12.45 11.08
N ALA A 61 -10.07 13.54 11.80
CA ALA A 61 -10.73 14.73 11.26
C ALA A 61 -9.90 15.33 10.13
N SER A 62 -8.61 15.48 10.32
CA SER A 62 -7.67 15.91 9.29
C SER A 62 -7.50 14.86 8.19
N ALA A 63 -7.38 13.57 8.53
CA ALA A 63 -7.20 12.50 7.56
C ALA A 63 -8.34 12.35 6.56
N TYR A 64 -9.57 12.67 6.97
CA TYR A 64 -10.78 12.61 6.13
C TYR A 64 -11.35 13.99 5.77
N ALA A 65 -10.60 15.07 6.02
CA ALA A 65 -10.94 16.42 5.57
C ALA A 65 -10.97 16.52 4.03
N ALA A 66 -11.45 17.66 3.54
CA ALA A 66 -11.30 17.98 2.12
C ALA A 66 -9.82 18.02 1.74
N LEU A 67 -9.46 17.33 0.66
CA LEU A 67 -8.06 17.11 0.28
C LEU A 67 -7.76 17.75 -1.08
N PRO A 68 -6.97 18.83 -1.14
CA PRO A 68 -6.40 19.36 -2.37
C PRO A 68 -5.47 18.34 -3.03
N ASP A 69 -5.60 18.15 -4.35
CA ASP A 69 -4.85 17.15 -5.12
C ASP A 69 -4.77 17.60 -6.59
N GLY A 70 -3.76 18.38 -6.94
CA GLY A 70 -3.60 19.02 -8.24
C GLY A 70 -4.76 19.98 -8.54
N ASP A 71 -5.42 19.77 -9.67
CA ASP A 71 -6.55 20.62 -10.13
C ASP A 71 -7.87 20.32 -9.40
N TYR A 72 -7.88 19.38 -8.47
CA TYR A 72 -9.10 18.94 -7.78
C TYR A 72 -8.97 19.14 -6.27
N THR A 73 -10.11 19.38 -5.62
CA THR A 73 -10.25 19.26 -4.17
C THR A 73 -11.28 18.17 -3.88
N TRP A 74 -10.81 17.04 -3.37
CA TRP A 74 -11.69 15.93 -3.01
C TRP A 74 -12.50 16.29 -1.78
N PRO A 75 -13.83 16.11 -1.79
CA PRO A 75 -14.67 16.45 -0.65
C PRO A 75 -14.28 15.69 0.63
N ALA A 76 -14.50 16.32 1.77
CA ALA A 76 -14.38 15.65 3.04
C ALA A 76 -15.34 14.45 3.13
N ILE A 77 -14.89 13.37 3.77
CA ILE A 77 -15.73 12.22 4.11
C ILE A 77 -16.32 12.43 5.49
N ASN A 78 -17.63 12.39 5.59
CA ASN A 78 -18.29 12.32 6.89
C ASN A 78 -18.15 10.90 7.44
N TYR A 79 -16.91 10.56 7.84
CA TYR A 79 -16.52 9.22 8.27
C TYR A 79 -17.32 8.75 9.50
N LYS A 80 -17.77 9.65 10.38
CA LYS A 80 -18.58 9.35 11.57
C LYS A 80 -19.96 8.74 11.24
N LYS A 81 -20.41 8.83 9.98
CA LYS A 81 -21.64 8.17 9.51
C LYS A 81 -21.45 6.68 9.18
N PHE A 82 -20.22 6.22 9.19
CA PHE A 82 -19.86 4.84 8.87
C PHE A 82 -19.35 4.14 10.13
N ASP A 83 -19.54 2.84 10.18
CA ASP A 83 -18.96 2.01 11.26
C ASP A 83 -17.44 2.22 11.32
N GLN A 84 -16.91 2.44 12.51
CA GLN A 84 -15.50 2.72 12.78
C GLN A 84 -14.58 1.64 12.20
N LYS A 85 -15.04 0.40 12.07
CA LYS A 85 -14.25 -0.68 11.47
C LYS A 85 -13.80 -0.38 10.04
N TYR A 86 -14.50 0.48 9.30
CA TYR A 86 -14.15 0.88 7.92
C TYR A 86 -13.20 2.07 7.85
N TRP A 87 -12.90 2.73 8.99
CA TRP A 87 -11.90 3.79 8.99
C TRP A 87 -10.52 3.16 8.84
N ARG A 88 -9.61 3.91 8.23
CA ARG A 88 -8.22 3.49 8.12
C ARG A 88 -7.59 3.34 9.50
N GLN A 89 -7.06 2.16 9.82
CA GLN A 89 -6.48 1.89 11.13
C GLN A 89 -5.43 0.78 11.07
N VAL A 90 -4.44 0.84 11.96
CA VAL A 90 -3.52 -0.28 12.18
C VAL A 90 -4.24 -1.34 13.01
N VAL A 91 -4.18 -2.58 12.54
CA VAL A 91 -4.81 -3.72 13.21
C VAL A 91 -3.83 -4.86 13.39
N GLU A 92 -4.07 -5.70 14.38
CA GLU A 92 -3.45 -7.01 14.43
C GLU A 92 -3.90 -7.82 13.20
N TYR A 93 -2.93 -8.38 12.51
CA TYR A 93 -3.18 -9.19 11.33
C TYR A 93 -2.06 -10.23 11.18
N ASP A 94 -2.38 -11.48 11.43
CA ASP A 94 -1.42 -12.57 11.29
C ASP A 94 -1.25 -12.94 9.81
N SER A 95 -0.25 -12.32 9.20
CA SER A 95 0.07 -12.52 7.79
C SER A 95 1.32 -13.36 7.61
N ARG A 96 1.24 -14.38 6.74
CA ARG A 96 2.42 -15.10 6.25
C ARG A 96 3.14 -14.36 5.14
N GLN A 97 2.56 -13.26 4.66
CA GLN A 97 3.09 -12.46 3.57
C GLN A 97 4.17 -11.50 4.07
N LYS A 98 5.08 -11.13 3.19
CA LYS A 98 6.10 -10.11 3.48
C LYS A 98 5.45 -8.75 3.71
N PRO A 99 6.06 -7.86 4.52
CA PRO A 99 5.66 -6.47 4.60
C PRO A 99 5.59 -5.83 3.22
N GLY A 100 4.63 -4.92 3.02
CA GLY A 100 4.39 -4.29 1.71
C GLY A 100 3.63 -5.17 0.73
N THR A 101 2.82 -6.12 1.20
CA THR A 101 1.86 -6.87 0.39
C THR A 101 0.46 -6.32 0.59
N ILE A 102 -0.33 -6.21 -0.47
CA ILE A 102 -1.76 -5.91 -0.38
C ILE A 102 -2.53 -7.23 -0.25
N ILE A 103 -3.42 -7.31 0.74
CA ILE A 103 -4.36 -8.42 0.87
C ILE A 103 -5.76 -7.83 0.79
N VAL A 104 -6.56 -8.30 -0.14
CA VAL A 104 -7.94 -7.88 -0.33
C VAL A 104 -8.85 -8.98 0.19
N ASP A 105 -9.69 -8.63 1.16
CA ASP A 105 -10.76 -9.47 1.64
C ASP A 105 -12.10 -8.91 1.14
N PRO A 106 -12.63 -9.44 0.04
CA PRO A 106 -13.88 -8.96 -0.52
C PRO A 106 -15.11 -9.36 0.33
N TYR A 107 -15.00 -10.39 1.17
CA TYR A 107 -16.10 -10.94 1.97
C TYR A 107 -16.36 -10.10 3.20
N ASP A 108 -15.29 -9.59 3.84
CA ASP A 108 -15.39 -8.70 4.99
C ASP A 108 -15.33 -7.22 4.63
N ASN A 109 -15.15 -6.89 3.33
CA ASN A 109 -15.02 -5.53 2.80
C ASN A 109 -13.81 -4.77 3.36
N PHE A 110 -12.64 -5.43 3.42
CA PHE A 110 -11.40 -4.83 3.86
C PHE A 110 -10.25 -5.02 2.85
N LEU A 111 -9.36 -4.05 2.84
CA LEU A 111 -8.06 -4.15 2.20
C LEU A 111 -6.99 -3.91 3.27
N TYR A 112 -5.99 -4.78 3.30
CA TYR A 112 -4.88 -4.73 4.24
C TYR A 112 -3.59 -4.43 3.49
N TRP A 113 -2.81 -3.48 3.98
CA TRP A 113 -1.42 -3.25 3.61
C TRP A 113 -0.54 -3.80 4.73
N THR A 114 0.19 -4.89 4.48
CA THR A 114 0.98 -5.56 5.52
C THR A 114 2.15 -4.69 5.96
N LEU A 115 2.24 -4.40 7.25
CA LEU A 115 3.33 -3.64 7.89
C LEU A 115 4.39 -4.59 8.45
N SER A 116 3.94 -5.70 9.01
CA SER A 116 4.77 -6.76 9.57
C SER A 116 4.05 -8.11 9.46
N ARG A 117 4.61 -9.15 10.07
CA ARG A 117 3.91 -10.45 10.18
C ARG A 117 2.69 -10.41 11.08
N LYS A 118 2.57 -9.42 11.95
CA LYS A 118 1.53 -9.32 12.98
C LYS A 118 0.67 -8.07 12.88
N GLN A 119 0.96 -7.19 11.92
CA GLN A 119 0.26 -5.92 11.79
C GLN A 119 0.02 -5.57 10.32
N ALA A 120 -1.13 -4.96 10.07
CA ALA A 120 -1.46 -4.36 8.79
C ALA A 120 -2.19 -3.03 8.96
N LEU A 121 -2.04 -2.14 8.00
CA LEU A 121 -2.90 -0.99 7.83
C LEU A 121 -4.14 -1.45 7.08
N ARG A 122 -5.30 -1.37 7.74
CA ARG A 122 -6.58 -1.79 7.20
C ARG A 122 -7.35 -0.60 6.67
N TYR A 123 -7.97 -0.77 5.51
CA TYR A 123 -8.88 0.17 4.87
C TYR A 123 -10.23 -0.48 4.64
N GLY A 124 -11.31 0.26 4.84
CA GLY A 124 -12.63 -0.14 4.39
C GLY A 124 -12.75 -0.06 2.87
N ILE A 125 -13.32 -1.09 2.26
CA ILE A 125 -13.53 -1.13 0.81
C ILE A 125 -14.99 -1.41 0.46
N GLY A 126 -15.38 -1.02 -0.74
CA GLY A 126 -16.59 -1.51 -1.39
C GLY A 126 -16.21 -2.45 -2.53
N VAL A 127 -16.89 -3.59 -2.64
CA VAL A 127 -16.60 -4.60 -3.66
C VAL A 127 -17.79 -4.76 -4.59
N GLY A 128 -17.54 -4.99 -5.88
CA GLY A 128 -18.60 -5.34 -6.80
C GLY A 128 -19.02 -6.79 -6.71
N ARG A 129 -20.27 -7.11 -7.09
CA ARG A 129 -20.74 -8.50 -7.17
C ARG A 129 -19.85 -9.39 -8.03
N ALA A 130 -19.23 -8.85 -9.09
CA ALA A 130 -18.24 -9.54 -9.88
C ALA A 130 -16.84 -9.55 -9.23
N GLY A 131 -16.60 -8.79 -8.15
CA GLY A 131 -15.38 -8.86 -7.35
C GLY A 131 -15.23 -10.16 -6.59
N PHE A 132 -16.32 -10.89 -6.40
CA PHE A 132 -16.31 -12.28 -5.93
C PHE A 132 -16.01 -13.29 -7.03
N ALA A 133 -15.96 -12.85 -8.31
CA ALA A 133 -15.72 -13.75 -9.43
C ALA A 133 -14.22 -14.04 -9.67
N TRP A 134 -13.31 -13.34 -9.00
CA TRP A 134 -11.89 -13.57 -9.11
C TRP A 134 -11.18 -13.47 -7.75
N SER A 135 -10.35 -14.44 -7.49
CA SER A 135 -9.45 -14.50 -6.35
C SER A 135 -8.09 -15.02 -6.80
N GLY A 136 -7.04 -14.81 -6.01
CA GLY A 136 -5.71 -15.29 -6.30
C GLY A 136 -4.65 -14.18 -6.26
N ASP A 137 -3.48 -14.49 -6.80
CA ASP A 137 -2.31 -13.63 -6.75
C ASP A 137 -2.24 -12.72 -7.97
N ALA A 138 -1.90 -11.47 -7.71
CA ALA A 138 -1.67 -10.44 -8.73
C ALA A 138 -0.52 -9.51 -8.33
N LYS A 139 -0.20 -8.58 -9.22
CA LYS A 139 0.71 -7.47 -8.95
C LYS A 139 0.12 -6.15 -9.41
N VAL A 140 0.40 -5.08 -8.66
CA VAL A 140 0.15 -3.72 -9.13
C VAL A 140 1.09 -3.41 -10.28
N ARG A 141 0.58 -3.33 -11.50
CA ARG A 141 1.41 -3.11 -12.69
C ARG A 141 1.32 -1.71 -13.25
N VAL A 142 0.18 -1.06 -13.07
CA VAL A 142 -0.05 0.31 -13.53
C VAL A 142 -0.67 1.12 -12.40
N LYS A 143 -0.18 2.33 -12.21
CA LYS A 143 -0.72 3.32 -11.26
C LYS A 143 -1.11 4.58 -12.03
N ARG A 144 -2.30 5.11 -11.75
CA ARG A 144 -2.81 6.32 -12.42
C ARG A 144 -3.28 7.34 -11.40
N VAL A 145 -2.80 8.55 -11.57
CA VAL A 145 -3.32 9.75 -10.90
C VAL A 145 -4.40 10.34 -11.81
N HIS A 146 -5.53 10.72 -11.25
CA HIS A 146 -6.67 11.29 -11.95
C HIS A 146 -7.03 10.50 -13.23
N PRO A 147 -7.41 9.21 -13.10
CA PRO A 147 -7.61 8.33 -14.25
C PRO A 147 -8.80 8.77 -15.12
N ILE A 148 -8.68 8.53 -16.42
CA ILE A 148 -9.82 8.56 -17.33
C ILE A 148 -10.54 7.21 -17.23
N TRP A 149 -11.84 7.22 -17.02
CA TRP A 149 -12.66 6.02 -16.96
C TRP A 149 -13.29 5.68 -18.31
N ARG A 150 -13.12 4.43 -18.75
CA ARG A 150 -13.83 3.90 -19.92
C ARG A 150 -14.83 2.83 -19.47
N PRO A 151 -16.12 3.00 -19.82
CA PRO A 151 -17.12 2.01 -19.44
C PRO A 151 -16.88 0.68 -20.17
N PRO A 152 -16.98 -0.48 -19.49
CA PRO A 152 -16.98 -1.78 -20.15
C PRO A 152 -18.18 -1.93 -21.10
N ARG A 153 -18.04 -2.73 -22.16
CA ARG A 153 -19.11 -2.96 -23.14
C ARG A 153 -20.40 -3.49 -22.51
N GLU A 154 -20.28 -4.38 -21.54
CA GLU A 154 -21.42 -4.93 -20.80
C GLU A 154 -22.16 -3.86 -20.00
N MET A 155 -21.46 -2.83 -19.55
CA MET A 155 -22.08 -1.72 -18.85
C MET A 155 -22.80 -0.79 -19.83
N ILE A 156 -22.23 -0.57 -21.02
CA ILE A 156 -22.86 0.21 -22.10
C ILE A 156 -24.14 -0.49 -22.54
N ALA A 157 -24.13 -1.82 -22.73
CA ALA A 157 -25.31 -2.59 -23.09
C ALA A 157 -26.46 -2.40 -22.09
N ARG A 158 -26.13 -2.30 -20.78
CA ARG A 158 -27.14 -2.03 -19.74
C ARG A 158 -27.51 -0.55 -19.61
N ARG A 159 -26.64 0.36 -20.05
CA ARG A 159 -26.81 1.82 -19.98
C ARG A 159 -26.29 2.47 -21.25
N PRO A 160 -27.06 2.51 -22.35
CA PRO A 160 -26.62 3.03 -23.65
C PRO A 160 -26.13 4.49 -23.60
N SER A 161 -26.58 5.28 -22.65
CA SER A 161 -26.10 6.67 -22.46
C SER A 161 -24.61 6.78 -22.16
N LEU A 162 -23.95 5.68 -21.80
CA LEU A 162 -22.49 5.60 -21.56
C LEU A 162 -21.68 5.44 -22.86
N GLU A 163 -22.30 5.13 -24.02
CA GLU A 163 -21.62 4.95 -25.31
C GLU A 163 -20.75 6.15 -25.67
N ARG A 164 -21.22 7.37 -25.36
CA ARG A 164 -20.45 8.62 -25.59
C ARG A 164 -19.07 8.66 -24.91
N TYR A 165 -18.83 7.81 -23.91
CA TYR A 165 -17.55 7.70 -23.21
C TYR A 165 -16.70 6.51 -23.66
N TRP A 166 -17.15 5.75 -24.65
CA TRP A 166 -16.42 4.57 -25.12
C TRP A 166 -15.04 4.92 -25.68
N GLU A 167 -15.00 5.86 -26.63
CA GLU A 167 -13.75 6.24 -27.30
C GLU A 167 -12.87 7.15 -26.43
N LYS A 168 -13.41 8.29 -26.03
CA LYS A 168 -12.65 9.34 -25.33
C LYS A 168 -12.51 9.08 -23.83
N GLY A 169 -13.37 8.25 -23.27
CA GLY A 169 -13.48 8.04 -21.83
C GLY A 169 -14.24 9.15 -21.11
N PHE A 170 -14.64 8.86 -19.87
CA PHE A 170 -15.16 9.85 -18.94
C PHE A 170 -13.95 10.59 -18.34
N PRO A 171 -13.90 11.93 -18.38
CA PRO A 171 -12.76 12.70 -17.92
C PRO A 171 -12.50 12.53 -16.42
N ALA A 172 -11.27 12.80 -16.01
CA ALA A 172 -10.90 12.90 -14.61
C ALA A 172 -11.75 13.92 -13.86
N GLY A 173 -11.81 13.83 -12.54
CA GLY A 173 -12.50 14.79 -11.68
C GLY A 173 -13.49 14.14 -10.71
N LEU A 174 -14.18 15.00 -9.94
CA LEU A 174 -14.99 14.59 -8.79
C LEU A 174 -16.16 13.64 -9.14
N ARG A 175 -16.62 13.66 -10.37
CA ARG A 175 -17.72 12.79 -10.87
C ARG A 175 -17.21 11.50 -11.51
N ASN A 176 -15.88 11.35 -11.67
CA ASN A 176 -15.31 10.15 -12.29
C ASN A 176 -15.50 8.94 -11.36
N PRO A 177 -16.02 7.80 -11.86
CA PRO A 177 -16.23 6.60 -11.04
C PRO A 177 -14.94 6.01 -10.42
N LEU A 178 -13.77 6.25 -11.05
CA LEU A 178 -12.49 5.79 -10.54
C LEU A 178 -11.87 6.73 -9.49
N GLY A 179 -12.42 7.92 -9.33
CA GLY A 179 -11.93 8.89 -8.35
C GLY A 179 -10.51 9.37 -8.59
N ALA A 180 -9.78 9.61 -7.50
CA ALA A 180 -8.46 10.24 -7.48
C ALA A 180 -7.35 9.37 -8.05
N ARG A 181 -7.40 8.08 -7.79
CA ARG A 181 -6.33 7.11 -8.09
C ARG A 181 -6.91 5.81 -8.60
N ALA A 182 -6.13 5.12 -9.43
CA ALA A 182 -6.39 3.73 -9.81
C ALA A 182 -5.09 2.93 -9.89
N MET A 183 -5.15 1.69 -9.42
CA MET A 183 -4.07 0.71 -9.50
C MET A 183 -4.59 -0.54 -10.20
N ASP A 184 -3.98 -0.89 -11.34
CA ASP A 184 -4.39 -2.04 -12.15
C ASP A 184 -3.69 -3.30 -11.65
N LEU A 185 -4.48 -4.35 -11.46
CA LEU A 185 -4.02 -5.64 -10.98
C LEU A 185 -3.77 -6.59 -12.17
N TRP A 186 -2.57 -7.15 -12.23
CA TRP A 186 -2.16 -8.05 -13.32
C TRP A 186 -1.69 -9.38 -12.76
N GLN A 187 -2.06 -10.46 -13.45
CA GLN A 187 -1.60 -11.82 -13.20
C GLN A 187 -0.62 -12.21 -14.31
N GLY A 188 0.66 -12.23 -14.00
CA GLY A 188 1.70 -12.41 -15.01
C GLY A 188 1.62 -11.32 -16.08
N ALA A 189 1.39 -11.69 -17.33
CA ALA A 189 1.21 -10.79 -18.48
C ALA A 189 -0.25 -10.41 -18.74
N THR A 190 -1.20 -10.98 -17.99
CA THR A 190 -2.63 -10.81 -18.22
C THR A 190 -3.19 -9.71 -17.33
N ASP A 191 -3.90 -8.74 -17.91
CA ASP A 191 -4.69 -7.77 -17.18
C ASP A 191 -5.95 -8.48 -16.64
N THR A 192 -6.09 -8.51 -15.31
CA THR A 192 -7.24 -9.13 -14.65
C THR A 192 -8.53 -8.33 -14.81
N LEU A 193 -8.43 -7.12 -15.34
CA LEU A 193 -9.50 -6.11 -15.37
C LEU A 193 -9.96 -5.63 -13.99
N TYR A 194 -9.37 -6.16 -12.91
CA TYR A 194 -9.60 -5.66 -11.56
C TYR A 194 -8.72 -4.46 -11.24
N ARG A 195 -9.29 -3.53 -10.49
CA ARG A 195 -8.65 -2.28 -10.11
C ARG A 195 -8.92 -1.98 -8.65
N VAL A 196 -7.92 -1.48 -7.94
CA VAL A 196 -8.11 -0.75 -6.69
C VAL A 196 -8.19 0.72 -7.04
N HIS A 197 -9.30 1.39 -6.69
CA HIS A 197 -9.52 2.77 -7.11
C HIS A 197 -10.39 3.56 -6.13
N GLY A 198 -10.36 4.89 -6.24
CA GLY A 198 -11.27 5.75 -5.50
C GLY A 198 -12.72 5.61 -5.95
N THR A 199 -13.64 6.27 -5.26
CA THR A 199 -15.05 6.24 -5.64
C THR A 199 -15.72 7.61 -5.47
N ASN A 200 -16.60 7.96 -6.41
CA ASN A 200 -17.52 9.09 -6.26
C ASN A 200 -18.80 8.71 -5.48
N GLN A 201 -18.85 7.50 -4.95
CA GLN A 201 -19.98 6.95 -4.17
C GLN A 201 -19.49 6.47 -2.80
N PRO A 202 -19.17 7.36 -1.84
CA PRO A 202 -18.58 6.98 -0.55
C PRO A 202 -19.45 6.01 0.24
N ASN A 203 -20.78 6.06 0.07
CA ASN A 203 -21.72 5.14 0.72
C ASN A 203 -21.66 3.70 0.20
N SER A 204 -20.81 3.41 -0.79
CA SER A 204 -20.58 2.05 -1.29
C SER A 204 -19.52 1.27 -0.48
N ILE A 205 -18.78 1.96 0.41
CA ILE A 205 -17.82 1.31 1.29
C ILE A 205 -18.57 0.46 2.32
N GLY A 206 -18.05 -0.73 2.60
CA GLY A 206 -18.70 -1.74 3.43
C GLY A 206 -19.84 -2.48 2.73
N LYS A 207 -19.99 -2.36 1.41
CA LYS A 207 -21.08 -2.99 0.65
C LYS A 207 -20.57 -3.69 -0.61
N SER A 208 -21.29 -4.74 -0.97
CA SER A 208 -21.09 -5.54 -2.18
C SER A 208 -22.05 -5.07 -3.29
N VAL A 209 -21.82 -3.88 -3.89
CA VAL A 209 -22.82 -3.18 -4.74
C VAL A 209 -22.39 -2.87 -6.17
N SER A 210 -21.21 -3.29 -6.63
CA SER A 210 -20.68 -2.86 -7.93
C SER A 210 -20.29 -3.98 -8.89
N SER A 211 -19.71 -3.61 -10.03
CA SER A 211 -19.35 -4.49 -11.13
C SER A 211 -17.92 -5.06 -11.08
N GLY A 212 -17.34 -5.27 -9.89
CA GLY A 212 -16.12 -6.07 -9.78
C GLY A 212 -14.87 -5.36 -9.23
N CYS A 213 -14.78 -4.04 -9.29
CA CYS A 213 -13.59 -3.33 -8.81
C CYS A 213 -13.63 -3.09 -7.30
N ILE A 214 -12.44 -2.86 -6.72
CA ILE A 214 -12.21 -2.60 -5.31
C ILE A 214 -12.24 -1.09 -5.11
N ARG A 215 -13.28 -0.59 -4.45
CA ARG A 215 -13.52 0.84 -4.23
C ARG A 215 -13.01 1.28 -2.86
N MET A 216 -12.43 2.47 -2.80
CA MET A 216 -11.97 3.09 -1.56
C MET A 216 -12.46 4.53 -1.47
N TRP A 217 -12.51 5.11 -0.27
CA TRP A 217 -12.65 6.56 -0.13
C TRP A 217 -11.47 7.26 -0.80
N GLN A 218 -11.67 8.53 -1.21
CA GLN A 218 -10.63 9.26 -1.95
C GLN A 218 -9.36 9.43 -1.12
N GLN A 219 -9.51 9.80 0.14
CA GLN A 219 -8.40 9.98 1.08
C GLN A 219 -7.64 8.66 1.29
N ASP A 220 -8.35 7.55 1.38
CA ASP A 220 -7.75 6.23 1.59
C ASP A 220 -7.02 5.69 0.37
N VAL A 221 -7.61 5.88 -0.83
CA VAL A 221 -6.93 5.43 -2.05
C VAL A 221 -5.70 6.27 -2.36
N ILE A 222 -5.70 7.56 -2.03
CA ILE A 222 -4.53 8.44 -2.17
C ILE A 222 -3.44 8.00 -1.19
N ASP A 223 -3.78 7.74 0.07
CA ASP A 223 -2.85 7.24 1.07
C ASP A 223 -2.24 5.89 0.65
N LEU A 224 -3.05 4.91 0.31
CA LEU A 224 -2.57 3.60 -0.16
C LEU A 224 -1.72 3.73 -1.42
N PHE A 225 -2.14 4.55 -2.39
CA PHE A 225 -1.40 4.77 -3.62
C PHE A 225 0.01 5.29 -3.35
N ASN A 226 0.19 6.19 -2.39
CA ASN A 226 1.51 6.74 -2.05
C ASN A 226 2.41 5.70 -1.39
N ARG A 227 1.85 4.74 -0.64
CA ARG A 227 2.59 3.65 0.02
C ARG A 227 3.01 2.54 -0.94
N VAL A 228 2.22 2.29 -1.98
CA VAL A 228 2.33 1.11 -2.84
C VAL A 228 3.27 1.35 -4.02
N PRO A 229 4.46 0.70 -4.10
CA PRO A 229 5.29 0.74 -5.29
C PRO A 229 4.70 -0.11 -6.44
N LEU A 230 5.17 0.13 -7.66
CA LEU A 230 4.89 -0.78 -8.78
C LEU A 230 5.44 -2.18 -8.47
N ARG A 231 4.76 -3.20 -8.99
CA ARG A 231 5.05 -4.63 -8.80
C ARG A 231 4.78 -5.14 -7.39
N THR A 232 4.12 -4.35 -6.55
CA THR A 232 3.60 -4.82 -5.25
C THR A 232 2.76 -6.06 -5.44
N ASP A 233 2.99 -7.06 -4.58
CA ASP A 233 2.19 -8.28 -4.53
C ASP A 233 0.80 -7.97 -3.99
N VAL A 234 -0.21 -8.55 -4.63
CA VAL A 234 -1.61 -8.44 -4.25
C VAL A 234 -2.22 -9.83 -4.16
N ILE A 235 -2.89 -10.11 -3.06
CA ILE A 235 -3.62 -11.37 -2.85
C ILE A 235 -5.08 -11.01 -2.65
N VAL A 236 -5.95 -11.54 -3.50
CA VAL A 236 -7.40 -11.44 -3.32
C VAL A 236 -7.88 -12.77 -2.75
N LEU A 237 -8.43 -12.73 -1.54
CA LEU A 237 -8.80 -13.91 -0.79
C LEU A 237 -10.00 -14.62 -1.40
N THR A 238 -10.01 -15.95 -1.29
CA THR A 238 -11.22 -16.76 -1.46
C THR A 238 -12.08 -16.67 -0.19
N GLU A 239 -13.33 -17.12 -0.27
CA GLU A 239 -14.21 -17.16 0.89
C GLU A 239 -13.65 -18.01 2.03
N GLU A 240 -13.09 -19.17 1.70
CA GLU A 240 -12.46 -20.05 2.69
C GLU A 240 -11.26 -19.38 3.38
N GLN A 241 -10.44 -18.64 2.62
CA GLN A 241 -9.30 -17.90 3.18
C GLN A 241 -9.78 -16.74 4.08
N SER A 242 -10.82 -16.02 3.68
CA SER A 242 -11.42 -14.96 4.49
C SER A 242 -11.92 -15.51 5.83
N GLN A 243 -12.66 -16.61 5.82
CA GLN A 243 -13.15 -17.25 7.03
C GLN A 243 -12.04 -17.70 8.00
N LYS A 244 -10.92 -18.21 7.46
CA LYS A 244 -9.76 -18.62 8.27
C LYS A 244 -9.00 -17.45 8.90
N ASN A 245 -9.10 -16.26 8.30
CA ASN A 245 -8.39 -15.06 8.78
C ASN A 245 -9.20 -14.26 9.81
N LYS A 246 -10.44 -14.66 10.10
CA LYS A 246 -11.24 -14.02 11.15
C LYS A 246 -10.59 -14.28 12.51
N PRO A 247 -10.47 -13.23 13.37
CA PRO A 247 -10.16 -13.46 14.77
C PRO A 247 -11.19 -14.44 15.33
N ALA A 248 -10.74 -15.40 16.14
CA ALA A 248 -11.67 -16.23 16.90
C ALA A 248 -12.59 -15.30 17.69
N GLU A 249 -13.89 -15.37 17.43
CA GLU A 249 -14.87 -14.66 18.24
C GLU A 249 -14.72 -15.16 19.68
N GLY A 250 -14.19 -14.28 20.55
CA GLY A 250 -14.03 -14.52 21.98
C GLY A 250 -15.33 -14.24 22.74
#